data_5e3b83ab38d1dfbee9e3173355dc695e
#
_entry.id   5e3b83ab38d1dfbee9e3173355dc695e
#
_cell.length_a   1.000
_cell.length_b   1.000
_cell.length_c   1.000
_cell.angle_alpha   90.00
_cell.angle_beta   90.00
_cell.angle_gamma   90.00
#
_symmetry.space_group_name_H-M   'P 1'
#
loop_
_entity.id
_entity.type
_entity.pdbx_description
1 polymer ?
#
loop_
_entity_poly.entity_id
_entity_poly.type
_entity_poly.pdbx_seq_one_letter_code
_entity_poly.pdbx_strand_id
1 'polypeptide(L)' 'MKVEKIVVGDLAENCYVVINEQKEAIIIDPGDEAQKIIDFLKPYHVI' A
#
# COMPACT_ATOMS: atom_id res chain seq x y z
N MET A 1 12.71 -0.27 8.13
CA MET A 1 11.68 0.40 7.29
C MET A 1 11.78 -0.12 5.87
N LYS A 2 10.69 -0.42 5.24
CA LYS A 2 10.70 -0.81 3.83
C LYS A 2 9.60 -0.11 3.06
N VAL A 3 9.80 0.01 1.74
CA VAL A 3 8.82 0.59 0.83
C VAL A 3 8.39 -0.49 -0.15
N GLU A 4 7.09 -0.77 -0.20
CA GLU A 4 6.51 -1.70 -1.16
C GLU A 4 5.74 -0.92 -2.22
N LYS A 5 5.79 -1.41 -3.45
CA LYS A 5 5.07 -0.81 -4.56
C LYS A 5 3.95 -1.75 -5.01
N ILE A 6 2.74 -1.19 -5.15
CA ILE A 6 1.58 -1.93 -5.67
C ILE A 6 1.15 -1.23 -6.95
N VAL A 7 1.12 -1.95 -8.06
CA VAL A 7 0.64 -1.40 -9.33
C VAL A 7 -0.88 -1.53 -9.36
N VAL A 8 -1.58 -0.42 -9.57
CA VAL A 8 -3.04 -0.35 -9.52
C VAL A 8 -3.61 0.34 -10.76
N GLY A 9 -4.83 -0.06 -11.11
CA GLY A 9 -5.62 0.58 -12.15
C GLY A 9 -5.19 0.26 -13.57
N ASP A 10 -6.03 0.68 -14.52
CA ASP A 10 -5.82 0.43 -15.95
C ASP A 10 -4.59 1.16 -16.50
N LEU A 11 -4.19 2.25 -15.85
CA LEU A 11 -3.01 3.02 -16.25
C LEU A 11 -1.73 2.56 -15.57
N ALA A 12 -1.78 1.45 -14.84
CA ALA A 12 -0.62 0.88 -14.13
C ALA A 12 0.04 1.92 -13.22
N GLU A 13 -0.75 2.61 -12.42
CA GLU A 13 -0.25 3.61 -11.47
C GLU A 13 0.40 2.93 -10.27
N ASN A 14 1.42 3.58 -9.71
CA ASN A 14 2.13 3.05 -8.56
C ASN A 14 1.54 3.59 -7.27
N CYS A 15 1.09 2.67 -6.41
CA CYS A 15 0.77 2.97 -5.02
C CYS A 15 1.94 2.51 -4.17
N TYR A 16 2.41 3.36 -3.26
CA TYR A 16 3.52 3.02 -2.38
C TYR A 16 3.03 2.81 -0.96
N VAL A 17 3.58 1.82 -0.29
CA VAL A 17 3.31 1.55 1.13
C VAL A 17 4.64 1.58 1.87
N VAL A 18 4.75 2.48 2.84
CA VAL A 18 5.95 2.59 3.69
C VAL A 18 5.64 1.88 5.00
N ILE A 19 6.45 0.89 5.34
CA ILE A 19 6.21 0.00 6.49
C ILE A 19 7.40 0.07 7.45
N ASN A 20 7.11 0.27 8.74
CA ASN A 20 8.14 0.29 9.77
C ASN A 20 8.29 -1.08 10.45
N GLU A 21 9.19 -1.16 11.42
CA GLU A 21 9.49 -2.41 12.13
C GLU A 21 8.34 -2.89 13.00
N GLN A 22 7.42 -2.02 13.40
CA GLN A 22 6.24 -2.35 14.18
C GLN A 22 5.05 -2.76 13.31
N LYS A 23 5.26 -2.93 12.00
CA LYS A 23 4.22 -3.25 11.01
C LYS A 23 3.15 -2.17 10.89
N GLU A 24 3.51 -0.94 11.20
CA GLU A 24 2.67 0.21 10.89
C GLU A 24 2.93 0.65 9.45
N ALA A 25 1.89 1.04 8.74
CA ALA A 25 1.98 1.35 7.31
C ALA A 25 1.37 2.70 6.99
N ILE A 26 2.02 3.42 6.06
CA ILE A 26 1.52 4.66 5.47
C ILE A 26 1.36 4.40 3.98
N ILE A 27 0.22 4.82 3.42
CA ILE A 27 -0.11 4.64 2.01
C ILE A 27 0.11 5.95 1.27
N ILE A 28 0.76 5.87 0.11
CA ILE A 28 1.01 7.03 -0.75
C ILE A 28 0.41 6.75 -2.12
N ASP A 29 -0.42 7.65 -2.60
CA ASP A 29 -1.09 7.61 -3.92
C ASP A 29 -1.91 6.33 -4.14
N PRO A 30 -2.95 6.07 -3.34
CA PRO A 30 -3.75 4.86 -3.49
C PRO A 30 -4.81 4.94 -4.60
N GLY A 31 -4.52 5.55 -5.70
CA GLY A 31 -5.44 6.02 -6.75
C GLY A 31 -6.54 5.07 -7.24
N ASP A 32 -6.40 3.75 -7.18
CA ASP A 32 -7.39 2.81 -7.72
C ASP A 32 -7.28 1.45 -7.05
N GLU A 33 -8.21 0.55 -7.35
CA GLU A 33 -8.24 -0.84 -6.87
C GLU A 33 -8.15 -0.94 -5.34
N ALA A 34 -9.08 -0.29 -4.65
CA ALA A 34 -9.09 -0.25 -3.19
C ALA A 34 -8.98 -1.64 -2.54
N GLN A 35 -9.67 -2.65 -3.10
CA GLN A 35 -9.66 -3.98 -2.51
C GLN A 35 -8.28 -4.64 -2.60
N LYS A 36 -7.56 -4.42 -3.69
CA LYS A 36 -6.20 -4.92 -3.85
C LYS A 36 -5.26 -4.34 -2.78
N ILE A 37 -5.39 -3.04 -2.53
CA ILE A 37 -4.61 -2.33 -1.52
C ILE A 37 -4.99 -2.83 -0.12
N ILE A 38 -6.28 -2.95 0.17
CA ILE A 38 -6.78 -3.43 1.46
C ILE A 38 -6.26 -4.84 1.75
N ASP A 39 -6.30 -5.72 0.75
CA ASP A 39 -5.82 -7.09 0.91
C ASP A 39 -4.33 -7.14 1.21
N PHE A 40 -3.55 -6.27 0.55
CA PHE A 40 -2.11 -6.16 0.84
C PHE A 40 -1.86 -5.69 2.27
N LEU A 41 -2.70 -4.79 2.79
CA LEU A 41 -2.49 -4.15 4.09
C LEU A 41 -2.98 -4.98 5.28
N LYS A 42 -3.64 -6.12 5.05
CA LYS A 42 -4.20 -6.94 6.15
C LYS A 42 -3.21 -7.27 7.26
N PRO A 43 -1.93 -7.60 6.97
CA PRO A 43 -0.96 -7.90 8.04
C PRO A 43 -0.44 -6.68 8.78
N TYR A 44 -0.81 -5.47 8.34
CA TYR A 44 -0.22 -4.22 8.82
C TYR A 44 -1.25 -3.36 9.54
N HIS A 45 -0.74 -2.44 10.36
CA HIS A 45 -1.55 -1.42 11.01
C HIS A 45 -1.38 -0.10 10.27
N VAL A 46 -2.42 0.34 9.58
CA VAL A 46 -2.40 1.59 8.81
C VAL A 46 -2.57 2.77 9.76
N ILE A 47 -1.67 3.71 9.67
CA ILE A 47 -1.68 4.91 10.53
C ILE A 47 -1.92 6.18 9.73
#